data_fa951e88963c86a578fd393e3ca915eb
#
_entry.id   fa951e88963c86a578fd393e3ca915eb
#
_cell.length_a   1.000
_cell.length_b   1.000
_cell.length_c   1.000
_cell.angle_alpha   90.00
_cell.angle_beta   90.00
_cell.angle_gamma   90.00
#
_symmetry.space_group_name_H-M   'P 1'
#
loop_
_entity.id
_entity.type
_entity.pdbx_description
1 polymer ?
#
loop_
_entity_poly.entity_id
_entity_poly.type
_entity_poly.pdbx_seq_one_letter_code
_entity_poly.pdbx_strand_id
1 'polypeptide(L)'
;INNLIYQKDEKYLSLDYQRLIKYYKKLSIEDSCVQITTNELSLPYLLKKPTCTQFYSMWISAPNQKKFVKQLQDTKPKIILYSSEKDPFPETFKRIPVVMEYINQNYSFHSKFEFWTFFKLN
;
A
#
# COMPACT_ATOMS: atom_id res chain seq x y z
N ILE A 1 -11.65 -19.17 -20.47
CA ILE A 1 -10.31 -18.59 -20.56
C ILE A 1 -10.06 -17.60 -19.42
N ASN A 2 -11.03 -16.72 -19.14
CA ASN A 2 -10.91 -15.78 -18.05
C ASN A 2 -10.81 -16.48 -16.68
N ASN A 3 -11.61 -17.53 -16.48
CA ASN A 3 -11.54 -18.33 -15.26
C ASN A 3 -10.19 -19.02 -15.11
N LEU A 4 -9.62 -19.44 -16.22
CA LEU A 4 -8.31 -20.09 -16.21
C LEU A 4 -7.22 -19.11 -15.76
N ILE A 5 -7.30 -17.85 -16.20
CA ILE A 5 -6.37 -16.80 -15.80
C ILE A 5 -6.50 -16.52 -14.30
N TYR A 6 -7.73 -16.37 -13.80
CA TYR A 6 -7.96 -16.12 -12.38
C TYR A 6 -7.52 -17.27 -11.48
N GLN A 7 -7.77 -18.50 -11.89
CA GLN A 7 -7.35 -19.66 -11.12
C GLN A 7 -5.83 -19.83 -11.08
N LYS A 8 -5.14 -19.34 -12.12
CA LYS A 8 -3.69 -19.48 -12.22
C LYS A 8 -2.93 -18.26 -11.72
N ASP A 9 -3.60 -17.14 -11.47
CA ASP A 9 -2.93 -15.91 -11.04
C ASP A 9 -2.09 -16.14 -9.77
N GLU A 10 -2.64 -16.83 -8.79
CA GLU A 10 -1.90 -17.15 -7.57
C GLU A 10 -0.70 -18.07 -7.81
N LYS A 11 -0.81 -18.97 -8.79
CA LYS A 11 0.27 -19.89 -9.13
C LYS A 11 1.39 -19.23 -9.91
N TYR A 12 1.08 -18.18 -10.67
CA TYR A 12 2.06 -17.45 -11.48
C TYR A 12 2.62 -16.23 -10.78
N LEU A 13 2.08 -15.90 -9.61
CA LEU A 13 2.66 -14.85 -8.79
C LEU A 13 4.06 -15.24 -8.38
N SER A 14 4.98 -14.26 -8.39
CA SER A 14 6.29 -14.49 -7.83
C SER A 14 6.16 -14.95 -6.38
N LEU A 15 7.12 -15.73 -5.92
CA LEU A 15 7.15 -16.18 -4.53
C LEU A 15 7.09 -15.02 -3.55
N ASP A 16 7.65 -13.88 -3.93
CA ASP A 16 7.67 -12.69 -3.09
C ASP A 16 6.26 -12.16 -2.82
N TYR A 17 5.40 -12.12 -3.86
CA TYR A 17 4.01 -11.71 -3.69
C TYR A 17 3.21 -12.71 -2.89
N GLN A 18 3.42 -14.00 -3.12
CA GLN A 18 2.74 -15.04 -2.36
C GLN A 18 3.07 -14.93 -0.87
N ARG A 19 4.33 -14.69 -0.55
CA ARG A 19 4.77 -14.52 0.83
C ARG A 19 4.23 -13.24 1.45
N LEU A 20 4.19 -12.16 0.67
CA LEU A 20 3.63 -10.88 1.14
C LEU A 20 2.15 -11.02 1.49
N ILE A 21 1.37 -11.66 0.62
CA ILE A 21 -0.06 -11.88 0.86
C ILE A 21 -0.26 -12.71 2.13
N LYS A 22 0.52 -13.75 2.28
CA LYS A 22 0.48 -14.61 3.48
C LYS A 22 0.80 -13.83 4.74
N TYR A 23 1.84 -13.00 4.68
CA TYR A 23 2.23 -12.14 5.80
C TYR A 23 1.13 -11.14 6.14
N TYR A 24 0.56 -10.48 5.14
CA TYR A 24 -0.53 -9.53 5.33
C TYR A 24 -1.73 -10.19 6.01
N LYS A 25 -2.12 -11.36 5.54
CA LYS A 25 -3.25 -12.11 6.13
C LYS A 25 -2.96 -12.51 7.58
N LYS A 26 -1.71 -12.85 7.87
CA LYS A 26 -1.28 -13.25 9.23
C LYS A 26 -1.37 -12.09 10.22
N LEU A 27 -1.23 -10.85 9.76
CA LEU A 27 -1.35 -9.67 10.62
C LEU A 27 -2.78 -9.42 11.10
N SER A 28 -3.77 -10.11 10.52
CA SER A 28 -5.17 -9.97 10.87
C SER A 28 -5.66 -8.53 10.82
N ILE A 29 -5.28 -7.82 9.75
CA ILE A 29 -5.67 -6.43 9.55
C ILE A 29 -7.17 -6.37 9.24
N GLU A 30 -7.92 -5.64 10.06
CA GLU A 30 -9.38 -5.56 9.96
C GLU A 30 -9.86 -4.53 8.94
N ASP A 31 -8.96 -3.77 8.35
CA ASP A 31 -9.35 -2.78 7.33
C ASP A 31 -10.07 -3.43 6.17
N SER A 32 -11.18 -2.83 5.73
CA SER A 32 -11.92 -3.29 4.55
C SER A 32 -11.27 -2.84 3.25
N CYS A 33 -10.21 -2.05 3.32
CA CYS A 33 -9.47 -1.52 2.19
C CYS A 33 -7.98 -1.69 2.41
N VAL A 34 -7.19 -1.53 1.35
CA VAL A 34 -5.73 -1.61 1.42
C VAL A 34 -5.15 -0.30 0.91
N GLN A 35 -4.26 0.30 1.69
CA GLN A 35 -3.57 1.51 1.26
C GLN A 35 -2.10 1.22 0.99
N ILE A 36 -1.66 1.57 -0.20
CA ILE A 36 -0.27 1.49 -0.63
C ILE A 36 0.20 2.88 -1.04
N THR A 37 1.51 3.11 -0.98
CA THR A 37 2.12 4.38 -1.40
C THR A 37 3.19 4.14 -2.47
N THR A 38 3.05 3.10 -3.25
CA THR A 38 3.96 2.73 -4.33
C THR A 38 3.18 2.41 -5.59
N ASN A 39 3.86 2.32 -6.72
CA ASN A 39 3.23 1.98 -8.00
C ASN A 39 2.96 0.48 -8.11
N GLU A 40 2.30 -0.10 -7.12
CA GLU A 40 2.03 -1.53 -7.08
C GLU A 40 0.55 -1.81 -6.87
N LEU A 41 -0.17 -1.97 -7.98
CA LEU A 41 -1.62 -2.14 -7.98
C LEU A 41 -2.08 -3.58 -7.80
N SER A 42 -1.18 -4.54 -7.92
CA SER A 42 -1.54 -5.95 -7.81
C SER A 42 -2.04 -6.32 -6.42
N LEU A 43 -1.49 -5.70 -5.39
CA LEU A 43 -1.77 -6.10 -4.02
C LEU A 43 -3.23 -5.94 -3.60
N PRO A 44 -3.89 -4.78 -3.83
CA PRO A 44 -5.33 -4.69 -3.53
C PRO A 44 -6.16 -5.72 -4.29
N TYR A 45 -5.85 -5.93 -5.57
CA TYR A 45 -6.54 -6.92 -6.38
C TYR A 45 -6.38 -8.34 -5.81
N LEU A 46 -5.16 -8.70 -5.44
CA LEU A 46 -4.87 -10.04 -4.92
C LEU A 46 -5.49 -10.28 -3.54
N LEU A 47 -5.61 -9.24 -2.75
CA LEU A 47 -6.26 -9.31 -1.45
C LEU A 47 -7.79 -9.19 -1.57
N LYS A 48 -8.31 -8.93 -2.76
CA LYS A 48 -9.73 -8.72 -3.03
C LYS A 48 -10.32 -7.61 -2.16
N LYS A 49 -9.55 -6.54 -1.99
CA LYS A 49 -9.96 -5.35 -1.24
C LYS A 49 -9.75 -4.10 -2.09
N PRO A 50 -10.65 -3.12 -2.03
CA PRO A 50 -10.41 -1.85 -2.70
C PRO A 50 -9.27 -1.09 -2.03
N THR A 51 -8.73 -0.08 -2.72
CA THR A 51 -7.81 0.87 -2.10
C THR A 51 -8.58 1.76 -1.14
N CYS A 52 -7.93 2.20 -0.06
CA CYS A 52 -8.57 3.07 0.93
C CYS A 52 -8.82 4.46 0.37
N THR A 53 -8.00 4.90 -0.58
CA THR A 53 -8.12 6.17 -1.26
C THR A 53 -8.05 5.95 -2.76
N GLN A 54 -8.36 6.96 -3.55
CA GLN A 54 -8.19 6.90 -5.01
C GLN A 54 -6.73 6.99 -5.45
N PHE A 55 -5.83 7.25 -4.53
CA PHE A 55 -4.42 7.47 -4.83
C PHE A 55 -3.57 6.28 -4.37
N TYR A 56 -2.58 5.95 -5.16
CA TYR A 56 -1.60 4.89 -4.87
C TYR A 56 -0.25 5.19 -5.50
N SER A 57 -0.24 6.05 -6.52
CA SER A 57 0.95 6.35 -7.31
C SER A 57 1.82 7.40 -6.63
N MET A 58 3.10 7.34 -6.93
CA MET A 58 4.11 8.31 -6.52
C MET A 58 4.05 9.63 -7.29
N TRP A 59 3.34 9.64 -8.41
CA TRP A 59 3.26 10.79 -9.31
C TRP A 59 1.96 11.54 -9.06
N ILE A 60 1.95 12.32 -7.99
CA ILE A 60 0.74 13.03 -7.57
C ILE A 60 1.06 14.52 -7.47
N SER A 61 0.25 15.35 -8.16
CA SER A 61 0.39 16.80 -8.10
C SER A 61 0.14 17.35 -6.70
N ALA A 62 0.66 18.53 -6.40
CA ALA A 62 0.51 19.12 -5.07
C ALA A 62 -0.95 19.24 -4.62
N PRO A 63 -1.90 19.73 -5.45
CA PRO A 63 -3.32 19.75 -5.04
C PRO A 63 -3.87 18.36 -4.75
N ASN A 64 -3.48 17.36 -5.53
CA ASN A 64 -3.92 15.99 -5.33
C ASN A 64 -3.31 15.35 -4.10
N GLN A 65 -2.11 15.77 -3.68
CA GLN A 65 -1.54 15.30 -2.42
C GLN A 65 -2.39 15.72 -1.22
N LYS A 66 -2.90 16.94 -1.23
CA LYS A 66 -3.80 17.41 -0.18
C LYS A 66 -5.09 16.59 -0.16
N LYS A 67 -5.61 16.25 -1.33
CA LYS A 67 -6.79 15.40 -1.46
C LYS A 67 -6.53 14.00 -0.95
N PHE A 68 -5.35 13.47 -1.24
CA PHE A 68 -4.91 12.17 -0.74
C PHE A 68 -4.89 12.16 0.80
N VAL A 69 -4.27 13.18 1.40
CA VAL A 69 -4.24 13.31 2.85
C VAL A 69 -5.64 13.38 3.44
N LYS A 70 -6.54 14.15 2.83
CA LYS A 70 -7.92 14.22 3.28
C LYS A 70 -8.61 12.85 3.24
N GLN A 71 -8.41 12.09 2.18
CA GLN A 71 -8.97 10.75 2.07
C GLN A 71 -8.37 9.79 3.09
N LEU A 72 -7.09 9.92 3.42
CA LEU A 72 -6.48 9.15 4.49
C LEU A 72 -7.09 9.52 5.85
N GLN A 73 -7.36 10.80 6.08
CA GLN A 73 -8.02 11.25 7.31
C GLN A 73 -9.44 10.70 7.42
N ASP A 74 -10.14 10.61 6.31
CA ASP A 74 -11.52 10.13 6.27
C ASP A 74 -11.61 8.61 6.46
N THR A 75 -10.74 7.86 5.80
CA THR A 75 -10.77 6.38 5.84
C THR A 75 -9.97 5.79 6.99
N LYS A 76 -8.96 6.50 7.48
CA LYS A 76 -8.09 6.08 8.59
C LYS A 76 -7.62 4.64 8.48
N PRO A 77 -6.93 4.26 7.40
CA PRO A 77 -6.40 2.90 7.31
C PRO A 77 -5.46 2.63 8.49
N LYS A 78 -5.61 1.47 9.11
CA LYS A 78 -4.77 1.09 10.24
C LYS A 78 -3.34 0.76 9.81
N ILE A 79 -3.20 0.28 8.59
CA ILE A 79 -1.90 -0.11 8.02
C ILE A 79 -1.74 0.54 6.64
N ILE A 80 -0.57 1.11 6.42
CA ILE A 80 -0.15 1.61 5.10
C ILE A 80 1.11 0.85 4.69
N LEU A 81 1.13 0.38 3.45
CA LEU A 81 2.27 -0.35 2.89
C LEU A 81 3.10 0.52 1.99
N TYR A 82 4.40 0.34 2.06
CA TYR A 82 5.38 1.01 1.23
C TYR A 82 6.44 0.01 0.78
N SER A 83 6.83 0.06 -0.51
CA SER A 83 7.88 -0.81 -1.02
C SER A 83 9.12 -0.01 -1.37
N SER A 84 10.21 -0.27 -0.68
CA SER A 84 11.49 0.37 -0.94
C SER A 84 12.16 -0.14 -2.21
N GLU A 85 11.77 -1.31 -2.70
CA GLU A 85 12.29 -1.86 -3.96
C GLU A 85 11.71 -1.13 -5.17
N LYS A 86 10.38 -0.89 -5.14
CA LYS A 86 9.69 -0.25 -6.25
C LYS A 86 9.90 1.27 -6.25
N ASP A 87 9.95 1.86 -5.08
CA ASP A 87 10.07 3.30 -4.90
C ASP A 87 11.04 3.59 -3.77
N PRO A 88 12.35 3.74 -4.06
CA PRO A 88 13.33 3.96 -3.02
C PRO A 88 13.06 5.23 -2.23
N PHE A 89 13.07 5.11 -0.93
CA PHE A 89 13.16 6.23 -0.01
C PHE A 89 14.59 6.78 -0.10
N PRO A 90 14.88 8.04 -0.28
CA PRO A 90 14.06 9.23 -0.08
C PRO A 90 13.33 9.74 -1.33
N GLU A 91 13.39 9.05 -2.45
CA GLU A 91 12.71 9.52 -3.68
C GLU A 91 11.20 9.65 -3.47
N THR A 92 10.60 8.70 -2.74
CA THR A 92 9.18 8.77 -2.36
C THR A 92 8.87 10.08 -1.65
N PHE A 93 9.70 10.43 -0.66
CA PHE A 93 9.50 11.63 0.13
C PHE A 93 9.56 12.89 -0.73
N LYS A 94 10.45 12.90 -1.74
CA LYS A 94 10.59 14.04 -2.64
C LYS A 94 9.40 14.17 -3.60
N ARG A 95 8.79 13.07 -3.98
CA ARG A 95 7.69 13.05 -4.95
C ARG A 95 6.35 13.38 -4.33
N ILE A 96 6.11 12.89 -3.12
CA ILE A 96 4.85 13.14 -2.41
C ILE A 96 5.12 13.62 -0.98
N PRO A 97 5.80 14.77 -0.82
CA PRO A 97 6.23 15.23 0.51
C PRO A 97 5.07 15.50 1.46
N VAL A 98 3.95 16.04 0.97
CA VAL A 98 2.79 16.34 1.80
C VAL A 98 2.18 15.07 2.39
N VAL A 99 2.05 14.04 1.55
CA VAL A 99 1.51 12.74 1.98
C VAL A 99 2.46 12.06 2.95
N MET A 100 3.75 12.04 2.63
CA MET A 100 4.74 11.37 3.49
C MET A 100 4.89 12.06 4.83
N GLU A 101 4.77 13.38 4.86
CA GLU A 101 4.79 14.13 6.12
C GLU A 101 3.59 13.76 6.98
N TYR A 102 2.40 13.67 6.39
CA TYR A 102 1.20 13.24 7.11
C TYR A 102 1.37 11.81 7.67
N ILE A 103 1.88 10.89 6.86
CA ILE A 103 2.12 9.51 7.30
C ILE A 103 3.13 9.50 8.44
N ASN A 104 4.21 10.26 8.32
CA ASN A 104 5.24 10.31 9.34
C ASN A 104 4.73 10.86 10.68
N GLN A 105 3.79 11.81 10.63
CA GLN A 105 3.21 12.41 11.84
C GLN A 105 2.15 11.53 12.50
N ASN A 106 1.44 10.73 11.73
CA ASN A 106 0.26 10.00 12.21
C ASN A 106 0.44 8.48 12.26
N TYR A 107 1.49 7.98 11.64
CA TYR A 107 1.78 6.55 11.58
C TYR A 107 3.18 6.29 12.13
N SER A 108 3.38 5.08 12.63
CA SER A 108 4.67 4.62 13.14
C SER A 108 5.07 3.34 12.42
N PHE A 109 6.37 3.08 12.35
CA PHE A 109 6.88 1.83 11.83
C PHE A 109 6.28 0.67 12.64
N HIS A 110 5.68 -0.28 11.93
CA HIS A 110 5.15 -1.48 12.55
C HIS A 110 6.09 -2.66 12.33
N SER A 111 6.37 -2.96 11.07
CA SER A 111 7.20 -4.10 10.71
C SER A 111 7.72 -3.96 9.29
N LYS A 112 8.71 -4.76 8.97
CA LYS A 112 9.25 -4.85 7.62
C LYS A 112 9.25 -6.32 7.21
N PHE A 113 8.74 -6.59 6.01
CA PHE A 113 8.76 -7.91 5.42
C PHE A 113 9.40 -7.81 4.03
N GLU A 114 10.62 -8.32 3.89
CA GLU A 114 11.44 -8.19 2.69
C GLU A 114 11.60 -6.71 2.31
N PHE A 115 11.11 -6.28 1.15
CA PHE A 115 11.22 -4.89 0.69
C PHE A 115 10.00 -4.05 1.09
N TRP A 116 9.05 -4.63 1.84
CA TRP A 116 7.82 -3.96 2.21
C TRP A 116 7.88 -3.47 3.64
N THR A 117 7.54 -2.21 3.82
CA THR A 117 7.43 -1.60 5.14
C THR A 117 5.96 -1.38 5.47
N PHE A 118 5.59 -1.75 6.68
CA PHE A 118 4.23 -1.59 7.19
C PHE A 118 4.23 -0.49 8.23
N PHE A 119 3.43 0.55 7.98
CA PHE A 119 3.21 1.64 8.93
C PHE A 119 1.87 1.46 9.60
N LYS A 120 1.84 1.64 10.91
CA LYS A 120 0.63 1.49 11.71
C LYS A 120 0.15 2.84 12.21
N LEU A 121 -1.16 3.07 12.15
CA LEU A 121 -1.80 4.27 12.69
C LEU A 121 -1.55 4.37 14.20
N ASN A 122 -1.09 5.53 14.64
CA ASN A 122 -0.83 5.79 16.05
C ASN A 122 -2.10 5.79 16.91
#